data_4c66afcf20341a1eafdcb171c40abdfb
#
_entry.id   4c66afcf20341a1eafdcb171c40abdfb
#
_cell.length_a   1.000
_cell.length_b   1.000
_cell.length_c   1.000
_cell.angle_alpha   90.00
_cell.angle_beta   90.00
_cell.angle_gamma   90.00
#
_symmetry.space_group_name_H-M   'P 1'
#
loop_
_entity.id
_entity.type
_entity.pdbx_description
1 polymer ?
#
loop_
_entity_poly.entity_id
_entity_poly.type
_entity_poly.pdbx_seq_one_letter_code
_entity_poly.pdbx_strand_id
1 'polypeptide(L)'
;MKMILISFLIIINLITSEIFEDYYEEAEKILKNMTIYEKIGQMFIGSYSSKKAIEQIEKYHVGGFVLFANDLVNHTKEQLVEELEKVQNKSKIKLSFSVDEEGGTVCRVSKYFRNKIFPSPRESFSIGGIEEILKIEKEKRDLLRNLSFNINFAPVADISTNENDYMYNRSLGENASITSEFINAVVDDYVNDNFTCCLKHFPGYGNNKNTHDDVAHDLRPLEYLKTHDLIPFLNAISHNVPMIMVSHNIVHKIDDEYPASISITMHNMLRYEYFYSGLIITDSLSMGAIEKYITDGSAGALAVQAGNDIILTSLLEKHIEQVIEAYHNNTISEKTINTAAKRVIAWKLKYLYKMEIKPKDNPTDTYNEDSDEILYIILGVGIVMVTLIIIFMAYYFYLKKKKNKEKKEQIDNEEEQDPNENRLVRDSVQSDIEPSTSNQ
;
A
#
# COMPACT_ATOMS: atom_id res chain seq x y z
N MET A 1 -11.85 31.61 7.31
CA MET A 1 -11.15 30.69 6.38
C MET A 1 -9.98 29.93 7.02
N LYS A 2 -8.93 30.62 7.59
CA LYS A 2 -7.81 29.90 8.25
C LYS A 2 -8.24 29.04 9.44
N MET A 3 -9.13 29.50 10.33
CA MET A 3 -9.63 28.70 11.46
C MET A 3 -10.45 27.48 11.01
N ILE A 4 -11.26 27.61 9.97
CA ILE A 4 -12.04 26.50 9.40
C ILE A 4 -11.10 25.44 8.79
N LEU A 5 -10.04 25.88 8.12
CA LEU A 5 -9.01 24.98 7.57
C LEU A 5 -8.26 24.25 8.69
N ILE A 6 -7.95 24.94 9.78
CA ILE A 6 -7.28 24.36 10.96
C ILE A 6 -8.20 23.35 11.66
N SER A 7 -9.49 23.68 11.86
CA SER A 7 -10.45 22.72 12.44
C SER A 7 -10.68 21.49 11.55
N PHE A 8 -10.71 21.68 10.24
CA PHE A 8 -10.82 20.57 9.27
C PHE A 8 -9.56 19.69 9.27
N LEU A 9 -8.37 20.28 9.37
CA LEU A 9 -7.11 19.56 9.51
C LEU A 9 -7.00 18.82 10.86
N ILE A 10 -7.52 19.39 11.94
CA ILE A 10 -7.58 18.72 13.25
C ILE A 10 -8.55 17.54 13.22
N ILE A 11 -9.72 17.68 12.57
CA ILE A 11 -10.70 16.59 12.43
C ILE A 11 -10.15 15.48 11.53
N ILE A 12 -9.44 15.81 10.46
CA ILE A 12 -8.76 14.82 9.62
C ILE A 12 -7.66 14.09 10.41
N ASN A 13 -6.85 14.78 11.21
CA ASN A 13 -5.84 14.15 12.07
C ASN A 13 -6.44 13.26 13.17
N LEU A 14 -7.65 13.57 13.66
CA LEU A 14 -8.36 12.74 14.63
C LEU A 14 -8.99 11.46 13.99
N ILE A 15 -9.15 11.45 12.68
CA ILE A 15 -9.77 10.33 11.94
C ILE A 15 -8.72 9.37 11.37
N THR A 16 -7.45 9.78 11.21
CA THR A 16 -6.38 8.96 10.66
C THR A 16 -5.25 8.79 11.66
N SER A 17 -5.42 7.91 12.67
CA SER A 17 -4.26 7.45 13.43
C SER A 17 -3.34 6.66 12.51
N GLU A 18 -2.05 7.01 12.46
CA GLU A 18 -1.08 6.23 11.71
C GLU A 18 -0.95 4.82 12.29
N ILE A 19 -0.83 3.80 11.44
CA ILE A 19 -0.83 2.36 11.82
C ILE A 19 0.19 2.04 12.93
N PHE A 20 1.29 2.80 12.99
CA PHE A 20 2.38 2.59 13.96
C PHE A 20 2.59 3.79 14.90
N GLU A 21 1.67 4.75 14.96
CA GLU A 21 1.82 6.01 15.71
C GLU A 21 2.22 5.78 17.17
N ASP A 22 1.57 4.85 17.82
CA ASP A 22 1.82 4.52 19.22
C ASP A 22 3.26 4.04 19.50
N TYR A 23 3.95 3.56 18.47
CA TYR A 23 5.32 3.04 18.58
C TYR A 23 6.39 4.05 18.16
N TYR A 24 6.02 5.21 17.62
CA TYR A 24 6.99 6.17 17.07
C TYR A 24 7.89 6.78 18.14
N GLU A 25 7.39 7.06 19.33
CA GLU A 25 8.20 7.61 20.41
C GLU A 25 9.34 6.65 20.80
N GLU A 26 9.03 5.36 20.93
CA GLU A 26 10.05 4.36 21.27
C GLU A 26 10.98 4.08 20.09
N ALA A 27 10.46 4.06 18.87
CA ALA A 27 11.27 3.96 17.67
C ALA A 27 12.28 5.11 17.57
N GLU A 28 11.89 6.34 17.89
CA GLU A 28 12.81 7.49 17.89
C GLU A 28 13.90 7.36 18.96
N LYS A 29 13.60 6.82 20.14
CA LYS A 29 14.62 6.55 21.18
C LYS A 29 15.65 5.53 20.69
N ILE A 30 15.21 4.49 19.98
CA ILE A 30 16.10 3.50 19.37
C ILE A 30 16.96 4.15 18.29
N LEU A 31 16.35 4.90 17.36
CA LEU A 31 17.04 5.55 16.26
C LEU A 31 18.08 6.57 16.69
N LYS A 32 17.90 7.25 17.82
CA LYS A 32 18.88 8.20 18.38
C LYS A 32 20.22 7.53 18.71
N ASN A 33 20.20 6.22 18.98
CA ASN A 33 21.39 5.44 19.31
C ASN A 33 21.96 4.67 18.11
N MET A 34 21.36 4.83 16.92
CA MET A 34 21.78 4.16 15.68
C MET A 34 22.59 5.11 14.82
N THR A 35 23.67 4.59 14.24
CA THR A 35 24.38 5.26 13.15
C THR A 35 23.53 5.32 11.90
N ILE A 36 23.89 6.20 10.95
CA ILE A 36 23.18 6.29 9.66
C ILE A 36 23.23 4.96 8.88
N TYR A 37 24.37 4.22 8.98
CA TYR A 37 24.52 2.94 8.32
C TYR A 37 23.63 1.85 8.93
N GLU A 38 23.48 1.84 10.25
CA GLU A 38 22.52 0.94 10.92
C GLU A 38 21.09 1.26 10.50
N LYS A 39 20.72 2.55 10.37
CA LYS A 39 19.40 2.97 9.90
C LYS A 39 19.15 2.54 8.45
N ILE A 40 20.11 2.76 7.54
CA ILE A 40 20.05 2.31 6.15
C ILE A 40 19.88 0.79 6.11
N GLY A 41 20.66 0.03 6.87
CA GLY A 41 20.57 -1.42 6.92
C GLY A 41 19.17 -1.93 7.29
N GLN A 42 18.48 -1.25 8.23
CA GLN A 42 17.11 -1.63 8.62
C GLN A 42 16.08 -1.46 7.50
N MET A 43 16.37 -0.67 6.49
CA MET A 43 15.52 -0.48 5.31
C MET A 43 15.66 -1.60 4.28
N PHE A 44 16.45 -2.65 4.54
CA PHE A 44 16.69 -3.71 3.57
C PHE A 44 16.25 -5.08 4.05
N ILE A 45 15.59 -5.82 3.15
CA ILE A 45 15.35 -7.26 3.24
C ILE A 45 16.15 -7.92 2.12
N GLY A 46 17.20 -8.66 2.50
CA GLY A 46 18.06 -9.39 1.57
C GLY A 46 17.59 -10.82 1.31
N SER A 47 18.00 -11.44 0.19
CA SER A 47 17.85 -12.87 0.04
C SER A 47 18.69 -13.61 1.08
N TYR A 48 18.07 -14.57 1.77
CA TYR A 48 18.74 -15.38 2.76
C TYR A 48 19.88 -16.21 2.14
N SER A 49 20.94 -16.36 2.88
CA SER A 49 21.99 -17.34 2.61
C SER A 49 22.68 -17.69 3.92
N SER A 50 22.63 -18.93 4.35
CA SER A 50 23.28 -19.41 5.57
C SER A 50 24.76 -19.06 5.64
N LYS A 51 25.43 -18.96 4.48
CA LYS A 51 26.85 -18.63 4.36
C LYS A 51 27.15 -17.13 4.52
N LYS A 52 26.20 -16.24 4.15
CA LYS A 52 26.42 -14.81 4.10
C LYS A 52 25.62 -14.02 5.16
N ALA A 53 24.56 -14.60 5.73
CA ALA A 53 23.64 -13.88 6.60
C ALA A 53 24.35 -13.18 7.77
N ILE A 54 25.29 -13.85 8.42
CA ILE A 54 26.04 -13.27 9.56
C ILE A 54 26.90 -12.09 9.10
N GLU A 55 27.64 -12.24 8.00
CA GLU A 55 28.44 -11.15 7.41
C GLU A 55 27.56 -9.96 7.04
N GLN A 56 26.39 -10.19 6.43
CA GLN A 56 25.46 -9.15 6.05
C GLN A 56 24.87 -8.41 7.26
N ILE A 57 24.63 -9.12 8.38
CA ILE A 57 24.21 -8.50 9.64
C ILE A 57 25.33 -7.63 10.22
N GLU A 58 26.54 -8.17 10.31
CA GLU A 58 27.68 -7.50 10.96
C GLU A 58 28.17 -6.29 10.14
N LYS A 59 28.21 -6.39 8.82
CA LYS A 59 28.71 -5.34 7.93
C LYS A 59 27.65 -4.30 7.56
N TYR A 60 26.44 -4.74 7.25
CA TYR A 60 25.42 -3.88 6.67
C TYR A 60 24.20 -3.65 7.59
N HIS A 61 24.16 -4.31 8.74
CA HIS A 61 23.06 -4.17 9.73
C HIS A 61 21.68 -4.43 9.13
N VAL A 62 21.58 -5.38 8.19
CA VAL A 62 20.36 -5.68 7.42
C VAL A 62 19.13 -5.88 8.30
N GLY A 63 17.98 -5.36 7.87
CA GLY A 63 16.72 -5.40 8.62
C GLY A 63 16.03 -6.75 8.61
N GLY A 64 16.32 -7.61 7.63
CA GLY A 64 15.72 -8.94 7.52
C GLY A 64 16.14 -9.69 6.28
N PHE A 65 15.53 -10.87 6.12
CA PHE A 65 15.79 -11.78 5.01
C PHE A 65 14.48 -12.34 4.44
N VAL A 66 14.48 -12.56 3.13
CA VAL A 66 13.48 -13.39 2.43
C VAL A 66 14.09 -14.75 2.14
N LEU A 67 13.35 -15.82 2.46
CA LEU A 67 13.75 -17.19 2.19
C LEU A 67 13.02 -17.72 0.96
N PHE A 68 13.76 -18.40 0.10
CA PHE A 68 13.24 -19.08 -1.08
C PHE A 68 13.26 -20.59 -0.88
N ALA A 69 12.66 -21.31 -1.82
CA ALA A 69 12.53 -22.77 -1.76
C ALA A 69 13.87 -23.49 -1.55
N ASN A 70 14.95 -22.97 -2.16
CA ASN A 70 16.29 -23.58 -2.05
C ASN A 70 16.88 -23.48 -0.64
N ASP A 71 16.45 -22.48 0.15
CA ASP A 71 16.91 -22.28 1.51
C ASP A 71 16.21 -23.23 2.50
N LEU A 72 15.14 -23.91 2.06
CA LEU A 72 14.28 -24.74 2.88
C LEU A 72 14.41 -26.25 2.60
N VAL A 73 14.85 -26.61 1.38
CA VAL A 73 14.74 -27.97 0.83
C VAL A 73 15.46 -29.06 1.66
N ASN A 74 16.51 -28.74 2.37
CA ASN A 74 17.34 -29.70 3.12
C ASN A 74 17.19 -29.59 4.64
N HIS A 75 16.16 -28.90 5.12
CA HIS A 75 15.96 -28.68 6.57
C HIS A 75 14.78 -29.51 7.11
N THR A 76 14.92 -30.01 8.32
CA THR A 76 13.75 -30.29 9.17
C THR A 76 13.22 -28.98 9.76
N LYS A 77 11.99 -28.99 10.32
CA LYS A 77 11.44 -27.81 11.00
C LYS A 77 12.36 -27.29 12.10
N GLU A 78 12.86 -28.20 12.91
CA GLU A 78 13.75 -27.92 14.05
C GLU A 78 15.06 -27.33 13.58
N GLN A 79 15.68 -27.87 12.51
CA GLN A 79 16.92 -27.38 11.94
C GLN A 79 16.76 -25.95 11.40
N LEU A 80 15.66 -25.66 10.70
CA LEU A 80 15.40 -24.31 10.19
C LEU A 80 15.24 -23.31 11.32
N VAL A 81 14.44 -23.64 12.34
CA VAL A 81 14.22 -22.77 13.50
C VAL A 81 15.56 -22.49 14.21
N GLU A 82 16.35 -23.53 14.49
CA GLU A 82 17.64 -23.39 15.14
C GLU A 82 18.61 -22.52 14.33
N GLU A 83 18.62 -22.66 13.00
CA GLU A 83 19.45 -21.84 12.12
C GLU A 83 19.03 -20.37 12.14
N LEU A 84 17.73 -20.08 12.01
CA LEU A 84 17.21 -18.71 12.05
C LEU A 84 17.40 -18.06 13.43
N GLU A 85 17.31 -18.81 14.52
CA GLU A 85 17.63 -18.33 15.86
C GLU A 85 19.12 -17.97 15.99
N LYS A 86 20.04 -18.79 15.48
CA LYS A 86 21.47 -18.47 15.45
C LYS A 86 21.76 -17.18 14.70
N VAL A 87 21.09 -16.98 13.57
CA VAL A 87 21.21 -15.77 12.76
C VAL A 87 20.61 -14.56 13.50
N GLN A 88 19.41 -14.72 14.11
CA GLN A 88 18.77 -13.67 14.91
C GLN A 88 19.66 -13.19 16.06
N ASN A 89 20.34 -14.11 16.73
CA ASN A 89 21.22 -13.82 17.88
C ASN A 89 22.47 -13.00 17.50
N LYS A 90 22.74 -12.81 16.20
CA LYS A 90 23.83 -11.95 15.71
C LYS A 90 23.39 -10.50 15.47
N SER A 91 22.09 -10.26 15.44
CA SER A 91 21.53 -8.92 15.22
C SER A 91 21.07 -8.26 16.53
N LYS A 92 21.41 -6.98 16.72
CA LYS A 92 20.94 -6.17 17.87
C LYS A 92 19.45 -5.87 17.78
N ILE A 93 18.94 -5.69 16.55
CA ILE A 93 17.52 -5.42 16.25
C ILE A 93 16.91 -6.69 15.70
N LYS A 94 15.69 -7.03 16.10
CA LYS A 94 14.99 -8.21 15.58
C LYS A 94 14.94 -8.18 14.06
N LEU A 95 15.34 -9.29 13.44
CA LEU A 95 15.29 -9.48 11.99
C LEU A 95 13.88 -9.85 11.55
N SER A 96 13.48 -9.37 10.39
CA SER A 96 12.35 -9.96 9.69
C SER A 96 12.79 -11.21 8.92
N PHE A 97 12.01 -12.28 9.03
CA PHE A 97 12.09 -13.45 8.16
C PHE A 97 10.81 -13.54 7.35
N SER A 98 10.93 -13.40 6.05
CA SER A 98 9.81 -13.30 5.13
C SER A 98 9.81 -14.41 4.09
N VAL A 99 8.66 -14.68 3.51
CA VAL A 99 8.48 -15.71 2.49
C VAL A 99 7.24 -15.43 1.63
N ASP A 100 7.22 -15.98 0.42
CA ASP A 100 6.03 -16.04 -0.44
C ASP A 100 5.28 -17.35 -0.20
N GLU A 101 4.27 -17.36 0.64
CA GLU A 101 3.36 -18.49 0.83
C GLU A 101 1.96 -18.07 0.41
N GLU A 102 1.77 -17.80 -0.90
CA GLU A 102 0.51 -17.36 -1.48
C GLU A 102 -0.54 -18.48 -1.49
N GLY A 103 -0.09 -19.70 -1.74
CA GLY A 103 -0.90 -20.85 -2.10
C GLY A 103 -0.84 -21.13 -3.60
N GLY A 104 -1.33 -22.31 -4.02
CA GLY A 104 -1.30 -22.72 -5.43
C GLY A 104 0.12 -22.83 -5.98
N THR A 105 0.42 -22.07 -7.02
CA THR A 105 1.72 -22.14 -7.71
C THR A 105 2.87 -21.49 -6.92
N VAL A 106 2.58 -20.62 -5.98
CA VAL A 106 3.57 -19.91 -5.17
C VAL A 106 3.50 -20.37 -3.72
N CYS A 107 4.13 -21.51 -3.46
CA CYS A 107 4.28 -22.12 -2.14
C CYS A 107 5.77 -22.42 -1.92
N ARG A 108 6.37 -21.78 -0.90
CA ARG A 108 7.78 -22.03 -0.55
C ARG A 108 7.91 -22.96 0.64
N VAL A 109 7.07 -22.75 1.67
CA VAL A 109 7.15 -23.43 2.97
C VAL A 109 6.34 -24.72 2.97
N SER A 110 5.07 -24.68 2.59
CA SER A 110 4.19 -25.84 2.62
C SER A 110 4.67 -26.98 1.74
N LYS A 111 5.40 -26.66 0.67
CA LYS A 111 6.03 -27.64 -0.22
C LYS A 111 7.00 -28.60 0.51
N TYR A 112 7.67 -28.13 1.57
CA TYR A 112 8.69 -28.90 2.29
C TYR A 112 8.27 -29.30 3.70
N PHE A 113 7.41 -28.52 4.35
CA PHE A 113 7.07 -28.72 5.77
C PHE A 113 5.62 -29.19 5.99
N ARG A 114 4.92 -29.49 4.91
CA ARG A 114 3.54 -30.03 4.92
C ARG A 114 3.41 -31.19 3.94
N ASN A 115 2.46 -32.07 4.18
CA ASN A 115 2.20 -33.22 3.26
C ASN A 115 1.57 -32.78 1.92
N LYS A 116 0.93 -31.61 1.93
CA LYS A 116 0.24 -31.05 0.76
C LYS A 116 0.39 -29.54 0.76
N ILE A 117 0.68 -28.93 -0.38
CA ILE A 117 0.72 -27.47 -0.53
C ILE A 117 -0.65 -26.85 -0.22
N PHE A 118 -0.65 -25.58 0.19
CA PHE A 118 -1.90 -24.85 0.32
C PHE A 118 -2.52 -24.58 -1.04
N PRO A 119 -3.86 -24.66 -1.16
CA PRO A 119 -4.55 -24.29 -2.39
C PRO A 119 -4.39 -22.79 -2.67
N SER A 120 -4.59 -22.40 -3.93
CA SER A 120 -4.66 -20.98 -4.29
C SER A 120 -5.88 -20.31 -3.68
N PRO A 121 -5.90 -18.95 -3.56
CA PRO A 121 -7.09 -18.23 -3.10
C PRO A 121 -8.34 -18.57 -3.94
N ARG A 122 -8.19 -18.72 -5.27
CA ARG A 122 -9.27 -19.09 -6.19
C ARG A 122 -9.81 -20.48 -5.92
N GLU A 123 -8.94 -21.47 -5.72
CA GLU A 123 -9.33 -22.84 -5.35
C GLU A 123 -10.03 -22.86 -3.99
N SER A 124 -9.48 -22.20 -2.99
CA SER A 124 -10.07 -22.10 -1.64
C SER A 124 -11.46 -21.49 -1.68
N PHE A 125 -11.62 -20.40 -2.43
CA PHE A 125 -12.90 -19.73 -2.62
C PHE A 125 -13.94 -20.62 -3.27
N SER A 126 -13.54 -21.40 -4.28
CA SER A 126 -14.44 -22.35 -4.97
C SER A 126 -14.95 -23.48 -4.06
N ILE A 127 -14.20 -23.83 -3.02
CA ILE A 127 -14.54 -24.89 -2.07
C ILE A 127 -15.52 -24.39 -1.01
N GLY A 128 -15.31 -23.21 -0.44
CA GLY A 128 -16.10 -22.73 0.69
C GLY A 128 -16.09 -21.21 0.89
N GLY A 129 -15.85 -20.44 -0.18
CA GLY A 129 -15.89 -18.97 -0.11
C GLY A 129 -14.82 -18.38 0.79
N ILE A 130 -15.13 -17.23 1.39
CA ILE A 130 -14.23 -16.51 2.30
C ILE A 130 -13.92 -17.32 3.57
N GLU A 131 -14.86 -18.09 4.10
CA GLU A 131 -14.65 -18.90 5.30
C GLU A 131 -13.54 -19.94 5.09
N GLU A 132 -13.53 -20.65 3.95
CA GLU A 132 -12.47 -21.61 3.65
C GLU A 132 -11.12 -20.91 3.43
N ILE A 133 -11.11 -19.72 2.80
CA ILE A 133 -9.89 -18.92 2.68
C ILE A 133 -9.33 -18.60 4.07
N LEU A 134 -10.13 -18.05 4.99
CA LEU A 134 -9.67 -17.67 6.34
C LEU A 134 -9.13 -18.87 7.12
N LYS A 135 -9.75 -20.04 6.98
CA LYS A 135 -9.24 -21.28 7.57
C LYS A 135 -7.85 -21.65 7.01
N ILE A 136 -7.67 -21.57 5.70
CA ILE A 136 -6.38 -21.82 5.04
C ILE A 136 -5.33 -20.78 5.46
N GLU A 137 -5.68 -19.49 5.51
CA GLU A 137 -4.77 -18.42 5.91
C GLU A 137 -4.33 -18.58 7.38
N LYS A 138 -5.23 -19.01 8.26
CA LYS A 138 -4.87 -19.35 9.63
C LYS A 138 -3.85 -20.50 9.68
N GLU A 139 -4.07 -21.59 8.94
CA GLU A 139 -3.10 -22.69 8.87
C GLU A 139 -1.73 -22.25 8.31
N LYS A 140 -1.72 -21.33 7.33
CA LYS A 140 -0.48 -20.73 6.80
C LYS A 140 0.27 -19.97 7.89
N ARG A 141 -0.41 -19.04 8.58
CA ARG A 141 0.21 -18.24 9.64
C ARG A 141 0.76 -19.12 10.77
N ASP A 142 0.00 -20.13 11.20
CA ASP A 142 0.43 -21.05 12.24
C ASP A 142 1.69 -21.83 11.81
N LEU A 143 1.75 -22.30 10.58
CA LEU A 143 2.92 -22.95 10.00
C LEU A 143 4.12 -21.97 9.93
N LEU A 144 3.91 -20.78 9.40
CA LEU A 144 4.95 -19.76 9.24
C LEU A 144 5.52 -19.33 10.59
N ARG A 145 4.65 -19.07 11.57
CA ARG A 145 5.04 -18.69 12.95
C ARG A 145 5.87 -19.79 13.61
N ASN A 146 5.47 -21.05 13.47
CA ASN A 146 6.20 -22.20 14.02
C ASN A 146 7.58 -22.42 13.37
N LEU A 147 7.84 -21.79 12.22
CA LEU A 147 9.12 -21.82 11.53
C LEU A 147 9.88 -20.49 11.62
N SER A 148 9.51 -19.64 12.58
CA SER A 148 10.15 -18.33 12.87
C SER A 148 9.95 -17.28 11.78
N PHE A 149 9.07 -17.49 10.78
CA PHE A 149 8.68 -16.44 9.87
C PHE A 149 7.75 -15.43 10.55
N ASN A 150 7.83 -14.17 10.13
CA ASN A 150 7.04 -13.08 10.68
C ASN A 150 6.44 -12.14 9.62
N ILE A 151 6.75 -12.38 8.34
CA ILE A 151 6.10 -11.75 7.19
C ILE A 151 5.71 -12.83 6.19
N ASN A 152 4.45 -12.78 5.72
CA ASN A 152 4.04 -13.45 4.50
C ASN A 152 3.86 -12.40 3.39
N PHE A 153 4.56 -12.52 2.27
CA PHE A 153 4.34 -11.70 1.08
C PHE A 153 3.08 -12.18 0.34
N ALA A 154 1.96 -12.05 1.02
CA ALA A 154 0.59 -12.29 0.61
C ALA A 154 -0.34 -11.46 1.53
N PRO A 155 -1.60 -11.22 1.16
CA PRO A 155 -2.35 -11.72 0.01
C PRO A 155 -2.06 -10.99 -1.30
N VAL A 156 -2.44 -11.64 -2.42
CA VAL A 156 -2.37 -11.05 -3.77
C VAL A 156 -3.71 -10.37 -4.09
N ALA A 157 -3.67 -9.04 -4.27
CA ALA A 157 -4.83 -8.20 -4.56
C ALA A 157 -5.08 -7.96 -6.05
N ASP A 158 -4.21 -8.50 -6.90
CA ASP A 158 -4.32 -8.32 -8.34
C ASP A 158 -5.60 -8.92 -8.88
N ILE A 159 -6.26 -8.22 -9.81
CA ILE A 159 -7.45 -8.69 -10.51
C ILE A 159 -7.03 -9.29 -11.86
N SER A 160 -7.35 -10.54 -12.07
CA SER A 160 -7.08 -11.27 -13.32
C SER A 160 -8.19 -12.27 -13.59
N THR A 161 -8.85 -12.10 -14.75
CA THR A 161 -9.97 -12.96 -15.19
C THR A 161 -9.62 -13.87 -16.36
N ASN A 162 -8.48 -13.66 -16.99
CA ASN A 162 -8.02 -14.46 -18.13
C ASN A 162 -7.03 -15.53 -17.65
N GLU A 163 -7.34 -16.80 -17.92
CA GLU A 163 -6.52 -17.97 -17.52
C GLU A 163 -5.09 -17.95 -18.04
N ASN A 164 -4.82 -17.19 -19.10
CA ASN A 164 -3.48 -17.04 -19.67
C ASN A 164 -2.65 -15.94 -18.98
N ASP A 165 -3.25 -15.16 -18.08
CA ASP A 165 -2.53 -14.09 -17.38
C ASP A 165 -1.61 -14.66 -16.31
N TYR A 166 -0.47 -14.03 -16.13
CA TYR A 166 0.53 -14.42 -15.12
C TYR A 166 -0.06 -14.45 -13.70
N MET A 167 -1.02 -13.57 -13.39
CA MET A 167 -1.61 -13.46 -12.07
C MET A 167 -2.83 -14.35 -11.83
N TYR A 168 -3.39 -14.99 -12.88
CA TYR A 168 -4.65 -15.75 -12.77
C TYR A 168 -4.61 -16.85 -11.71
N ASN A 169 -3.56 -17.66 -11.70
CA ASN A 169 -3.41 -18.78 -10.75
C ASN A 169 -2.87 -18.34 -9.37
N ARG A 170 -2.53 -17.07 -9.18
CA ARG A 170 -1.97 -16.51 -7.95
C ARG A 170 -2.98 -15.68 -7.16
N SER A 171 -4.02 -15.18 -7.81
CA SER A 171 -5.01 -14.27 -7.22
C SER A 171 -6.39 -14.91 -7.12
N LEU A 172 -7.26 -14.37 -6.28
CA LEU A 172 -8.69 -14.61 -6.37
C LEU A 172 -9.25 -13.92 -7.62
N GLY A 173 -8.98 -12.64 -7.77
CA GLY A 173 -8.94 -11.85 -9.00
C GLY A 173 -10.17 -11.84 -9.90
N GLU A 174 -11.37 -12.14 -9.40
CA GLU A 174 -12.56 -12.20 -10.26
C GLU A 174 -13.07 -10.81 -10.66
N ASN A 175 -13.25 -9.94 -9.66
CA ASN A 175 -13.65 -8.55 -9.83
C ASN A 175 -13.26 -7.75 -8.58
N ALA A 176 -13.37 -6.42 -8.66
CA ALA A 176 -12.95 -5.52 -7.58
C ALA A 176 -13.71 -5.78 -6.28
N SER A 177 -15.01 -6.08 -6.33
CA SER A 177 -15.84 -6.27 -5.14
C SER A 177 -15.46 -7.54 -4.37
N ILE A 178 -15.45 -8.69 -5.04
CA ILE A 178 -15.12 -9.99 -4.41
C ILE A 178 -13.66 -10.00 -3.97
N THR A 179 -12.75 -9.45 -4.79
CA THR A 179 -11.34 -9.33 -4.42
C THR A 179 -11.18 -8.47 -3.18
N SER A 180 -11.90 -7.35 -3.05
CA SER A 180 -11.86 -6.50 -1.85
C SER A 180 -12.41 -7.21 -0.62
N GLU A 181 -13.51 -7.94 -0.74
CA GLU A 181 -14.06 -8.73 0.38
C GLU A 181 -13.04 -9.75 0.87
N PHE A 182 -12.41 -10.49 -0.04
CA PHE A 182 -11.33 -11.42 0.28
C PHE A 182 -10.16 -10.72 0.97
N ILE A 183 -9.65 -9.65 0.38
CA ILE A 183 -8.50 -8.92 0.90
C ILE A 183 -8.78 -8.36 2.29
N ASN A 184 -9.93 -7.73 2.50
CA ASN A 184 -10.30 -7.15 3.79
C ASN A 184 -10.37 -8.24 4.87
N ALA A 185 -11.03 -9.36 4.58
CA ALA A 185 -11.14 -10.46 5.54
C ALA A 185 -9.77 -11.03 5.93
N VAL A 186 -8.87 -11.22 4.97
CA VAL A 186 -7.52 -11.72 5.22
C VAL A 186 -6.68 -10.68 5.96
N VAL A 187 -6.72 -9.41 5.58
CA VAL A 187 -5.98 -8.34 6.26
C VAL A 187 -6.41 -8.23 7.72
N ASP A 188 -7.73 -8.19 8.00
CA ASP A 188 -8.25 -8.14 9.37
C ASP A 188 -7.79 -9.34 10.21
N ASP A 189 -7.83 -10.54 9.64
CA ASP A 189 -7.42 -11.76 10.31
C ASP A 189 -5.91 -11.75 10.64
N TYR A 190 -5.05 -11.25 9.73
CA TYR A 190 -3.61 -11.10 9.97
C TYR A 190 -3.30 -10.01 11.00
N VAL A 191 -3.95 -8.85 10.91
CA VAL A 191 -3.77 -7.71 11.83
C VAL A 191 -4.20 -8.09 13.23
N ASN A 192 -5.36 -8.75 13.40
CA ASN A 192 -5.88 -9.19 14.69
C ASN A 192 -4.99 -10.28 15.35
N ASP A 193 -4.30 -11.08 14.55
CA ASP A 193 -3.37 -12.12 15.05
C ASP A 193 -1.92 -11.61 15.20
N ASN A 194 -1.67 -10.29 15.02
CA ASN A 194 -0.34 -9.68 15.06
C ASN A 194 0.69 -10.44 14.21
N PHE A 195 0.33 -10.74 12.96
CA PHE A 195 1.23 -11.29 11.96
C PHE A 195 1.25 -10.37 10.73
N THR A 196 2.43 -10.12 10.16
CA THR A 196 2.52 -9.20 9.04
C THR A 196 2.14 -9.86 7.72
N CYS A 197 1.07 -9.37 7.10
CA CYS A 197 0.79 -9.61 5.68
C CYS A 197 1.35 -8.49 4.83
N CYS A 198 1.69 -8.79 3.59
CA CYS A 198 2.14 -7.82 2.59
C CYS A 198 1.23 -7.89 1.36
N LEU A 199 0.40 -6.88 1.22
CA LEU A 199 -0.53 -6.77 0.08
C LEU A 199 0.22 -6.46 -1.20
N LYS A 200 -0.04 -7.19 -2.30
CA LYS A 200 0.69 -7.04 -3.55
C LYS A 200 -0.19 -7.30 -4.78
N HIS A 201 0.17 -6.72 -5.93
CA HIS A 201 1.31 -5.85 -6.24
C HIS A 201 0.78 -4.48 -6.66
N PHE A 202 0.92 -3.47 -5.80
CA PHE A 202 0.39 -2.13 -6.07
C PHE A 202 1.00 -1.51 -7.34
N PRO A 203 0.23 -0.84 -8.20
CA PRO A 203 -1.18 -0.45 -8.10
C PRO A 203 -2.18 -1.46 -8.71
N GLY A 204 -1.80 -2.68 -8.93
CA GLY A 204 -2.54 -3.75 -9.58
C GLY A 204 -1.86 -4.19 -10.88
N TYR A 205 -1.52 -5.47 -10.95
CA TYR A 205 -0.73 -6.02 -12.05
C TYR A 205 -1.51 -6.08 -13.37
N GLY A 206 -2.83 -6.32 -13.28
CA GLY A 206 -3.69 -6.50 -14.45
C GLY A 206 -3.21 -7.63 -15.36
N ASN A 207 -3.44 -7.45 -16.66
CA ASN A 207 -3.03 -8.43 -17.70
C ASN A 207 -1.59 -8.19 -18.20
N ASN A 208 -0.75 -7.53 -17.41
CA ASN A 208 0.61 -7.22 -17.79
C ASN A 208 1.51 -8.47 -17.81
N LYS A 209 2.59 -8.38 -18.57
CA LYS A 209 3.61 -9.43 -18.65
C LYS A 209 4.34 -9.58 -17.32
N ASN A 210 4.94 -10.75 -17.14
CA ASN A 210 5.76 -11.06 -15.99
C ASN A 210 7.01 -10.17 -15.93
N THR A 211 7.13 -9.34 -14.88
CA THR A 211 8.25 -8.41 -14.67
C THR A 211 9.55 -9.10 -14.21
N HIS A 212 9.53 -10.42 -13.99
CA HIS A 212 10.76 -11.18 -13.79
C HIS A 212 11.62 -11.23 -15.06
N ASP A 213 10.97 -11.15 -16.23
CA ASP A 213 11.64 -11.35 -17.51
C ASP A 213 11.93 -10.03 -18.21
N ASP A 214 11.01 -9.04 -18.13
CA ASP A 214 11.13 -7.77 -18.84
C ASP A 214 10.26 -6.67 -18.20
N VAL A 215 10.45 -5.42 -18.67
CA VAL A 215 9.62 -4.29 -18.26
C VAL A 215 8.20 -4.47 -18.77
N ALA A 216 7.22 -4.33 -17.88
CA ALA A 216 5.81 -4.38 -18.22
C ALA A 216 5.25 -2.95 -18.31
N HIS A 217 4.60 -2.63 -19.44
CA HIS A 217 4.00 -1.33 -19.71
C HIS A 217 2.49 -1.42 -19.57
N ASP A 218 1.94 -0.74 -18.57
CA ASP A 218 0.51 -0.62 -18.35
C ASP A 218 -0.03 0.64 -19.01
N LEU A 219 -0.81 0.46 -20.07
CA LEU A 219 -1.41 1.54 -20.86
C LEU A 219 -2.88 1.81 -20.50
N ARG A 220 -3.42 1.09 -19.51
CA ARG A 220 -4.83 1.21 -19.12
C ARG A 220 -5.16 2.62 -18.63
N PRO A 221 -6.39 3.11 -18.88
CA PRO A 221 -6.82 4.42 -18.43
C PRO A 221 -6.79 4.53 -16.89
N LEU A 222 -6.42 5.69 -16.35
CA LEU A 222 -6.39 5.93 -14.90
C LEU A 222 -7.76 5.68 -14.24
N GLU A 223 -8.85 6.08 -14.89
CA GLU A 223 -10.21 5.83 -14.39
C GLU A 223 -10.53 4.33 -14.30
N TYR A 224 -10.01 3.51 -15.24
CA TYR A 224 -10.14 2.06 -15.13
C TYR A 224 -9.39 1.53 -13.89
N LEU A 225 -8.15 1.96 -13.69
CA LEU A 225 -7.37 1.55 -12.52
C LEU A 225 -8.08 1.97 -11.21
N LYS A 226 -8.60 3.21 -11.15
CA LYS A 226 -9.32 3.72 -9.97
C LYS A 226 -10.61 2.98 -9.65
N THR A 227 -11.30 2.47 -10.66
CA THR A 227 -12.59 1.77 -10.50
C THR A 227 -12.46 0.26 -10.42
N HIS A 228 -11.26 -0.31 -10.64
CA HIS A 228 -11.01 -1.75 -10.64
C HIS A 228 -9.81 -2.12 -9.77
N ASP A 229 -8.59 -1.94 -10.30
CA ASP A 229 -7.38 -2.50 -9.69
C ASP A 229 -7.03 -1.86 -8.34
N LEU A 230 -7.26 -0.56 -8.18
CA LEU A 230 -6.97 0.16 -6.94
C LEU A 230 -7.99 -0.11 -5.82
N ILE A 231 -9.20 -0.56 -6.14
CA ILE A 231 -10.26 -0.76 -5.14
C ILE A 231 -9.86 -1.74 -4.02
N PRO A 232 -9.30 -2.93 -4.29
CA PRO A 232 -8.84 -3.82 -3.23
C PRO A 232 -7.75 -3.21 -2.33
N PHE A 233 -6.84 -2.40 -2.91
CA PHE A 233 -5.79 -1.72 -2.13
C PHE A 233 -6.36 -0.63 -1.23
N LEU A 234 -7.27 0.21 -1.76
CA LEU A 234 -7.90 1.29 -0.99
C LEU A 234 -8.73 0.75 0.17
N ASN A 235 -9.46 -0.34 -0.05
CA ASN A 235 -10.18 -1.02 1.02
C ASN A 235 -9.22 -1.57 2.08
N ALA A 236 -8.14 -2.25 1.68
CA ALA A 236 -7.14 -2.77 2.61
C ALA A 236 -6.43 -1.66 3.42
N ILE A 237 -6.22 -0.48 2.84
CA ILE A 237 -5.68 0.69 3.55
C ILE A 237 -6.63 1.08 4.70
N SER A 238 -7.95 1.09 4.46
CA SER A 238 -8.94 1.38 5.51
C SER A 238 -9.02 0.30 6.59
N HIS A 239 -8.52 -0.92 6.31
CA HIS A 239 -8.36 -2.03 7.24
C HIS A 239 -6.96 -2.10 7.88
N ASN A 240 -6.16 -1.03 7.79
CA ASN A 240 -4.84 -0.92 8.40
C ASN A 240 -3.84 -2.01 7.95
N VAL A 241 -3.84 -2.36 6.66
CA VAL A 241 -2.85 -3.29 6.10
C VAL A 241 -1.43 -2.84 6.45
N PRO A 242 -0.60 -3.69 7.09
CA PRO A 242 0.68 -3.26 7.65
C PRO A 242 1.75 -2.98 6.59
N MET A 243 1.66 -3.64 5.42
CA MET A 243 2.68 -3.55 4.37
C MET A 243 2.05 -3.66 2.99
N ILE A 244 2.51 -2.82 2.04
CA ILE A 244 2.13 -2.87 0.61
C ILE A 244 3.40 -3.00 -0.22
N MET A 245 3.41 -3.99 -1.12
CA MET A 245 4.48 -4.20 -2.09
C MET A 245 4.12 -3.52 -3.41
N VAL A 246 5.07 -2.72 -3.92
CA VAL A 246 4.91 -1.96 -5.17
C VAL A 246 5.58 -2.70 -6.32
N SER A 247 4.85 -2.89 -7.42
CA SER A 247 5.29 -3.65 -8.61
C SER A 247 6.34 -2.91 -9.44
N HIS A 248 6.92 -3.63 -10.42
CA HIS A 248 7.85 -3.04 -11.40
C HIS A 248 7.18 -2.66 -12.73
N ASN A 249 5.85 -2.57 -12.78
CA ASN A 249 5.15 -2.10 -13.97
C ASN A 249 5.36 -0.59 -14.16
N ILE A 250 5.56 -0.15 -15.40
CA ILE A 250 5.46 1.26 -15.78
C ILE A 250 3.99 1.55 -16.07
N VAL A 251 3.34 2.31 -15.19
CA VAL A 251 1.92 2.66 -15.31
C VAL A 251 1.79 4.03 -15.95
N HIS A 252 1.75 4.08 -17.29
CA HIS A 252 1.89 5.30 -18.10
C HIS A 252 0.92 6.44 -17.75
N LYS A 253 -0.24 6.12 -17.15
CA LYS A 253 -1.20 7.17 -16.75
C LYS A 253 -0.94 7.75 -15.36
N ILE A 254 0.08 7.24 -14.66
CA ILE A 254 0.53 7.74 -13.35
C ILE A 254 1.97 8.26 -13.46
N ASP A 255 2.86 7.45 -14.02
CA ASP A 255 4.25 7.79 -14.28
C ASP A 255 4.69 7.04 -15.53
N ASP A 256 5.09 7.76 -16.58
CA ASP A 256 5.48 7.18 -17.86
C ASP A 256 7.00 6.99 -17.98
N GLU A 257 7.74 7.48 -16.98
CA GLU A 257 9.21 7.43 -16.96
C GLU A 257 9.72 6.30 -16.06
N TYR A 258 9.09 6.07 -14.89
CA TYR A 258 9.64 5.13 -13.91
C TYR A 258 8.72 3.94 -13.60
N PRO A 259 9.29 2.72 -13.42
CA PRO A 259 8.56 1.61 -12.79
C PRO A 259 7.97 2.03 -11.45
N ALA A 260 6.76 1.54 -11.14
CA ALA A 260 6.00 1.95 -9.96
C ALA A 260 6.83 1.88 -8.65
N SER A 261 7.66 0.84 -8.48
CA SER A 261 8.51 0.63 -7.29
C SER A 261 9.58 1.69 -7.06
N ILE A 262 9.93 2.47 -8.09
CA ILE A 262 10.92 3.56 -8.01
C ILE A 262 10.34 4.90 -8.47
N SER A 263 9.03 5.00 -8.65
CA SER A 263 8.30 6.22 -9.01
C SER A 263 7.93 7.04 -7.78
N ILE A 264 8.42 8.27 -7.72
CA ILE A 264 8.03 9.26 -6.68
C ILE A 264 6.53 9.55 -6.77
N THR A 265 5.99 9.65 -7.99
CA THR A 265 4.57 9.93 -8.23
C THR A 265 3.69 8.82 -7.63
N MET A 266 4.06 7.56 -7.84
CA MET A 266 3.35 6.41 -7.30
C MET A 266 3.34 6.38 -5.77
N HIS A 267 4.48 6.67 -5.15
CA HIS A 267 4.60 6.70 -3.69
C HIS A 267 3.86 7.90 -3.07
N ASN A 268 3.89 9.06 -3.74
CA ASN A 268 3.10 10.23 -3.34
C ASN A 268 1.60 9.93 -3.40
N MET A 269 1.13 9.19 -4.41
CA MET A 269 -0.26 8.75 -4.49
C MET A 269 -0.64 7.88 -3.27
N LEU A 270 0.18 6.90 -2.90
CA LEU A 270 -0.04 6.09 -1.69
C LEU A 270 -0.04 6.96 -0.42
N ARG A 271 0.96 7.84 -0.25
CA ARG A 271 1.14 8.61 0.99
C ARG A 271 0.15 9.75 1.15
N TYR A 272 -0.10 10.52 0.08
CA TYR A 272 -0.82 11.80 0.17
C TYR A 272 -2.23 11.77 -0.43
N GLU A 273 -2.51 10.92 -1.45
CA GLU A 273 -3.87 10.77 -1.96
C GLU A 273 -4.67 9.73 -1.16
N TYR A 274 -4.01 8.61 -0.80
CA TYR A 274 -4.65 7.49 -0.10
C TYR A 274 -4.31 7.42 1.39
N PHE A 275 -3.50 8.36 1.89
CA PHE A 275 -3.14 8.50 3.31
C PHE A 275 -2.57 7.21 3.93
N TYR A 276 -1.88 6.40 3.14
CA TYR A 276 -1.31 5.16 3.63
C TYR A 276 -0.12 5.42 4.55
N SER A 277 -0.23 5.00 5.80
CA SER A 277 0.79 5.18 6.84
C SER A 277 1.61 3.92 7.16
N GLY A 278 1.23 2.75 6.59
CA GLY A 278 1.97 1.50 6.74
C GLY A 278 3.29 1.47 5.95
N LEU A 279 3.95 0.31 5.95
CA LEU A 279 5.21 0.13 5.22
C LEU A 279 4.99 -0.01 3.72
N ILE A 280 5.77 0.71 2.93
CA ILE A 280 5.91 0.50 1.48
C ILE A 280 7.19 -0.27 1.23
N ILE A 281 7.10 -1.40 0.54
CA ILE A 281 8.23 -2.23 0.14
C ILE A 281 8.27 -2.37 -1.39
N THR A 282 9.45 -2.39 -1.98
CA THR A 282 9.61 -2.73 -3.40
C THR A 282 9.31 -4.21 -3.64
N ASP A 283 8.85 -4.59 -4.82
CA ASP A 283 9.15 -5.93 -5.33
C ASP A 283 10.66 -6.08 -5.48
N SER A 284 11.16 -7.30 -5.74
CA SER A 284 12.60 -7.53 -5.73
C SER A 284 13.34 -6.69 -6.78
N LEU A 285 14.19 -5.75 -6.36
CA LEU A 285 15.00 -4.93 -7.28
C LEU A 285 15.99 -5.73 -8.13
N SER A 286 16.18 -7.02 -7.84
CA SER A 286 16.99 -7.92 -8.66
C SER A 286 16.23 -8.54 -9.83
N MET A 287 14.96 -8.18 -10.03
CA MET A 287 14.16 -8.68 -11.17
C MET A 287 14.61 -8.02 -12.47
N GLY A 288 14.52 -8.78 -13.57
CA GLY A 288 15.00 -8.36 -14.88
C GLY A 288 14.41 -7.03 -15.39
N ALA A 289 13.19 -6.69 -14.99
CA ALA A 289 12.58 -5.40 -15.30
C ALA A 289 13.42 -4.23 -14.79
N ILE A 290 13.85 -4.26 -13.54
CA ILE A 290 14.64 -3.17 -12.94
C ILE A 290 16.10 -3.19 -13.44
N GLU A 291 16.74 -4.37 -13.50
CA GLU A 291 18.15 -4.47 -13.96
C GLU A 291 18.32 -3.99 -15.41
N LYS A 292 17.35 -4.27 -16.27
CA LYS A 292 17.36 -3.81 -17.66
C LYS A 292 17.00 -2.33 -17.82
N TYR A 293 16.13 -1.81 -16.96
CA TYR A 293 15.65 -0.43 -17.03
C TYR A 293 16.65 0.56 -16.42
N ILE A 294 17.21 0.24 -15.26
CA ILE A 294 18.18 1.08 -14.55
C ILE A 294 19.60 0.53 -14.79
N THR A 295 20.24 1.04 -15.83
CA THR A 295 21.57 0.58 -16.27
C THR A 295 22.74 1.32 -15.63
N ASP A 296 22.51 2.48 -15.02
CA ASP A 296 23.52 3.32 -14.38
C ASP A 296 23.88 2.89 -12.95
N GLY A 297 23.23 1.84 -12.44
CA GLY A 297 23.50 1.30 -11.12
C GLY A 297 22.88 2.09 -9.98
N SER A 298 21.81 2.87 -10.21
CA SER A 298 21.17 3.72 -9.19
C SER A 298 19.92 3.12 -8.54
N ALA A 299 19.52 1.90 -8.87
CA ALA A 299 18.23 1.32 -8.49
C ALA A 299 17.94 1.37 -6.97
N GLY A 300 18.91 1.06 -6.12
CA GLY A 300 18.76 1.13 -4.65
C GLY A 300 18.50 2.55 -4.17
N ALA A 301 19.25 3.52 -4.70
CA ALA A 301 19.09 4.93 -4.37
C ALA A 301 17.74 5.48 -4.84
N LEU A 302 17.32 5.19 -6.08
CA LEU A 302 16.03 5.59 -6.64
C LEU A 302 14.87 5.02 -5.84
N ALA A 303 14.95 3.76 -5.38
CA ALA A 303 13.92 3.16 -4.55
C ALA A 303 13.73 3.91 -3.21
N VAL A 304 14.82 4.33 -2.56
CA VAL A 304 14.74 5.14 -1.32
C VAL A 304 14.21 6.54 -1.62
N GLN A 305 14.66 7.18 -2.70
CA GLN A 305 14.17 8.50 -3.12
C GLN A 305 12.70 8.50 -3.47
N ALA A 306 12.20 7.41 -4.06
CA ALA A 306 10.79 7.25 -4.37
C ALA A 306 9.90 7.25 -3.12
N GLY A 307 10.43 6.81 -1.96
CA GLY A 307 9.70 6.78 -0.69
C GLY A 307 9.37 5.39 -0.16
N ASN A 308 10.07 4.35 -0.63
CA ASN A 308 10.00 3.03 -0.02
C ASN A 308 10.60 3.07 1.40
N ASP A 309 9.95 2.37 2.33
CA ASP A 309 10.49 2.14 3.67
C ASP A 309 11.40 0.91 3.70
N ILE A 310 11.11 -0.07 2.84
CA ILE A 310 11.89 -1.31 2.73
C ILE A 310 12.23 -1.59 1.26
N ILE A 311 13.45 -2.01 1.03
CA ILE A 311 13.95 -2.48 -0.26
C ILE A 311 14.18 -3.99 -0.19
N LEU A 312 13.45 -4.73 -1.05
CA LEU A 312 13.63 -6.17 -1.22
C LEU A 312 14.64 -6.43 -2.33
N THR A 313 15.67 -7.23 -2.07
CA THR A 313 16.70 -7.50 -3.09
C THR A 313 17.55 -8.76 -2.81
N SER A 314 17.98 -9.45 -3.86
CA SER A 314 19.05 -10.46 -3.78
C SER A 314 20.44 -9.89 -4.00
N LEU A 315 20.56 -8.64 -4.45
CA LEU A 315 21.83 -7.91 -4.63
C LEU A 315 22.07 -6.93 -3.48
N LEU A 316 21.96 -7.43 -2.23
CA LEU A 316 21.92 -6.62 -1.02
C LEU A 316 23.11 -5.65 -0.94
N GLU A 317 24.33 -6.17 -1.08
CA GLU A 317 25.57 -5.40 -0.96
C GLU A 317 25.60 -4.25 -1.98
N LYS A 318 25.26 -4.55 -3.24
CA LYS A 318 25.20 -3.56 -4.33
C LYS A 318 24.22 -2.42 -4.01
N HIS A 319 22.99 -2.77 -3.64
CA HIS A 319 21.94 -1.77 -3.47
C HIS A 319 22.08 -0.95 -2.17
N ILE A 320 22.62 -1.55 -1.11
CA ILE A 320 22.93 -0.83 0.14
C ILE A 320 24.05 0.20 -0.07
N GLU A 321 25.11 -0.17 -0.81
CA GLU A 321 26.22 0.73 -1.12
C GLU A 321 25.78 1.90 -1.98
N GLN A 322 24.85 1.71 -2.93
CA GLN A 322 24.23 2.79 -3.69
C GLN A 322 23.49 3.81 -2.80
N VAL A 323 22.76 3.34 -1.77
CA VAL A 323 22.09 4.23 -0.83
C VAL A 323 23.07 4.97 0.05
N ILE A 324 24.14 4.31 0.50
CA ILE A 324 25.23 4.92 1.28
C ILE A 324 25.93 6.01 0.45
N GLU A 325 26.25 5.74 -0.80
CA GLU A 325 26.85 6.71 -1.72
C GLU A 325 25.91 7.89 -1.96
N ALA A 326 24.61 7.63 -2.22
CA ALA A 326 23.61 8.67 -2.41
C ALA A 326 23.39 9.54 -1.16
N TYR A 327 23.58 8.99 0.04
CA TYR A 327 23.63 9.76 1.27
C TYR A 327 24.86 10.67 1.33
N HIS A 328 26.04 10.14 1.03
CA HIS A 328 27.30 10.91 1.08
C HIS A 328 27.37 12.05 0.06
N ASN A 329 26.76 11.86 -1.10
CA ASN A 329 26.70 12.92 -2.13
C ASN A 329 25.49 13.85 -1.96
N ASN A 330 24.73 13.73 -0.86
CA ASN A 330 23.51 14.50 -0.52
C ASN A 330 22.32 14.31 -1.49
N THR A 331 22.32 13.26 -2.29
CA THR A 331 21.17 12.91 -3.16
C THR A 331 20.01 12.35 -2.34
N ILE A 332 20.32 11.65 -1.24
CA ILE A 332 19.35 11.22 -0.23
C ILE A 332 19.62 11.95 1.08
N SER A 333 18.60 12.58 1.64
CA SER A 333 18.72 13.30 2.91
C SER A 333 18.68 12.34 4.11
N GLU A 334 19.36 12.71 5.20
CA GLU A 334 19.22 12.00 6.48
C GLU A 334 17.77 11.94 6.96
N LYS A 335 16.98 12.99 6.70
CA LYS A 335 15.55 13.03 7.02
C LYS A 335 14.79 11.91 6.31
N THR A 336 15.08 11.64 5.03
CA THR A 336 14.46 10.56 4.25
C THR A 336 14.73 9.22 4.90
N ILE A 337 16.00 8.94 5.23
CA ILE A 337 16.44 7.70 5.87
C ILE A 337 15.79 7.57 7.26
N ASN A 338 15.82 8.63 8.09
CA ASN A 338 15.23 8.62 9.42
C ASN A 338 13.72 8.36 9.38
N THR A 339 13.02 8.91 8.40
CA THR A 339 11.56 8.72 8.24
C THR A 339 11.22 7.27 7.91
N ALA A 340 11.93 6.65 6.96
CA ALA A 340 11.73 5.26 6.59
C ALA A 340 12.14 4.31 7.74
N ALA A 341 13.33 4.49 8.29
CA ALA A 341 13.82 3.69 9.42
C ALA A 341 12.89 3.78 10.63
N LYS A 342 12.29 4.96 10.92
CA LYS A 342 11.32 5.13 12.01
C LYS A 342 10.11 4.23 11.82
N ARG A 343 9.52 4.20 10.62
CA ARG A 343 8.38 3.31 10.34
C ARG A 343 8.76 1.84 10.46
N VAL A 344 9.94 1.46 9.94
CA VAL A 344 10.44 0.08 10.04
C VAL A 344 10.64 -0.34 11.50
N ILE A 345 11.27 0.49 12.33
CA ILE A 345 11.47 0.17 13.76
C ILE A 345 10.13 0.13 14.48
N ALA A 346 9.23 1.08 14.26
CA ALA A 346 7.91 1.10 14.87
C ALA A 346 7.09 -0.17 14.49
N TRP A 347 7.11 -0.58 13.23
CA TRP A 347 6.54 -1.84 12.80
C TRP A 347 7.15 -3.04 13.54
N LYS A 348 8.51 -3.09 13.67
CA LYS A 348 9.18 -4.15 14.41
C LYS A 348 8.76 -4.19 15.88
N LEU A 349 8.63 -3.05 16.53
CA LEU A 349 8.15 -2.96 17.90
C LEU A 349 6.75 -3.58 18.03
N LYS A 350 5.84 -3.26 17.14
CA LYS A 350 4.48 -3.81 17.12
C LYS A 350 4.46 -5.30 16.83
N TYR A 351 5.02 -5.73 15.72
CA TYR A 351 4.81 -7.08 15.19
C TYR A 351 5.87 -8.10 15.61
N LEU A 352 7.14 -7.70 15.78
CA LEU A 352 8.24 -8.60 16.11
C LEU A 352 8.53 -8.64 17.60
N TYR A 353 8.56 -7.48 18.24
CA TYR A 353 8.75 -7.41 19.70
C TYR A 353 7.44 -7.62 20.45
N LYS A 354 6.29 -7.41 19.80
CA LYS A 354 4.95 -7.47 20.42
C LYS A 354 4.92 -6.61 21.69
N MET A 355 5.48 -5.40 21.55
CA MET A 355 5.58 -4.48 22.67
C MET A 355 4.19 -4.02 23.08
N GLU A 356 3.82 -4.26 24.33
CA GLU A 356 2.62 -3.69 24.92
C GLU A 356 2.85 -2.20 25.17
N ILE A 357 2.07 -1.37 24.51
CA ILE A 357 2.05 0.05 24.82
C ILE A 357 1.06 0.25 25.95
N LYS A 358 1.55 0.82 27.05
CA LYS A 358 0.64 1.33 28.07
C LYS A 358 -0.24 2.39 27.40
N PRO A 359 -1.57 2.32 27.56
CA PRO A 359 -2.41 3.42 27.13
C PRO A 359 -1.79 4.73 27.64
N LYS A 360 -1.58 5.71 26.78
CA LYS A 360 -1.29 7.07 27.25
C LYS A 360 -2.41 7.36 28.21
N ASP A 361 -2.05 7.67 29.48
CA ASP A 361 -3.04 8.12 30.45
C ASP A 361 -3.85 9.18 29.75
N ASN A 362 -5.06 8.84 29.35
CA ASN A 362 -5.95 9.83 28.76
C ASN A 362 -6.10 10.90 29.81
N PRO A 363 -5.86 12.17 29.51
CA PRO A 363 -6.13 13.24 30.46
C PRO A 363 -7.60 13.31 30.88
N THR A 364 -8.43 12.36 30.41
CA THR A 364 -9.86 12.25 30.66
C THR A 364 -10.26 11.41 31.88
N ASP A 365 -9.31 10.82 32.65
CA ASP A 365 -9.65 10.14 33.91
C ASP A 365 -9.88 11.14 35.08
N THR A 366 -9.64 12.42 34.87
CA THR A 366 -10.31 13.47 35.63
C THR A 366 -11.55 13.87 34.84
N TYR A 367 -12.69 13.36 35.23
CA TYR A 367 -14.01 13.87 34.82
C TYR A 367 -14.04 15.36 35.13
N ASN A 368 -13.67 16.18 34.15
CA ASN A 368 -13.83 17.61 34.19
C ASN A 368 -15.07 17.95 33.34
N GLU A 369 -15.97 18.73 33.92
CA GLU A 369 -17.14 19.32 33.23
C GLU A 369 -16.79 20.04 31.90
N ASP A 370 -15.47 20.31 31.68
CA ASP A 370 -14.94 20.92 30.44
C ASP A 370 -15.00 20.02 29.19
N SER A 371 -15.15 18.69 29.33
CA SER A 371 -15.22 17.78 28.18
C SER A 371 -16.54 17.90 27.41
N ASP A 372 -17.62 18.20 28.09
CA ASP A 372 -18.92 18.41 27.47
C ASP A 372 -18.96 19.75 26.71
N GLU A 373 -18.28 20.79 27.21
CA GLU A 373 -18.12 22.05 26.48
C GLU A 373 -17.36 21.87 25.17
N ILE A 374 -16.28 21.08 25.15
CA ILE A 374 -15.52 20.79 23.94
C ILE A 374 -16.37 19.99 22.92
N LEU A 375 -17.14 19.01 23.38
CA LEU A 375 -18.06 18.25 22.53
C LEU A 375 -19.15 19.13 21.94
N TYR A 376 -19.75 20.04 22.73
CA TYR A 376 -20.74 21.01 22.25
C TYR A 376 -20.15 22.03 21.28
N ILE A 377 -18.90 22.47 21.48
CA ILE A 377 -18.18 23.34 20.53
C ILE A 377 -17.96 22.60 19.19
N ILE A 378 -17.51 21.33 19.21
CA ILE A 378 -17.31 20.53 18.00
C ILE A 378 -18.62 20.29 17.26
N LEU A 379 -19.69 19.93 17.97
CA LEU A 379 -21.04 19.79 17.40
C LEU A 379 -21.57 21.12 16.83
N GLY A 380 -21.37 22.22 17.55
CA GLY A 380 -21.77 23.55 17.09
C GLY A 380 -21.02 23.98 15.81
N VAL A 381 -19.71 23.77 15.75
CA VAL A 381 -18.89 24.04 14.56
C VAL A 381 -19.32 23.15 13.39
N GLY A 382 -19.63 21.86 13.61
CA GLY A 382 -20.13 20.94 12.61
C GLY A 382 -21.46 21.41 12.01
N ILE A 383 -22.41 21.83 12.84
CA ILE A 383 -23.71 22.37 12.40
C ILE A 383 -23.54 23.64 11.57
N VAL A 384 -22.67 24.56 12.01
CA VAL A 384 -22.36 25.80 11.27
C VAL A 384 -21.76 25.48 9.90
N MET A 385 -20.84 24.50 9.79
CA MET A 385 -20.25 24.10 8.53
C MET A 385 -21.27 23.51 7.56
N VAL A 386 -22.13 22.60 8.02
CA VAL A 386 -23.23 22.04 7.21
C VAL A 386 -24.16 23.15 6.74
N THR A 387 -24.51 24.10 7.61
CA THR A 387 -25.36 25.24 7.27
C THR A 387 -24.72 26.12 6.20
N LEU A 388 -23.41 26.40 6.30
CA LEU A 388 -22.68 27.18 5.30
C LEU A 388 -22.61 26.47 3.94
N ILE A 389 -22.43 25.15 3.93
CA ILE A 389 -22.44 24.33 2.70
C ILE A 389 -23.83 24.41 2.03
N ILE A 390 -24.90 24.30 2.81
CA ILE A 390 -26.29 24.40 2.30
C ILE A 390 -26.54 25.81 1.71
N ILE A 391 -26.10 26.87 2.41
CA ILE A 391 -26.23 28.25 1.92
C ILE A 391 -25.42 28.45 0.63
N PHE A 392 -24.19 27.91 0.57
CA PHE A 392 -23.35 27.98 -0.62
C PHE A 392 -23.98 27.25 -1.81
N MET A 393 -24.52 26.07 -1.58
CA MET A 393 -25.23 25.27 -2.60
C MET A 393 -26.49 26.04 -3.10
N ALA A 394 -27.29 26.58 -2.17
CA ALA A 394 -28.46 27.38 -2.52
C ALA A 394 -28.08 28.63 -3.33
N TYR A 395 -27.00 29.32 -2.95
CA TYR A 395 -26.46 30.47 -3.69
C TYR A 395 -25.91 30.08 -5.07
N TYR A 396 -25.23 28.93 -5.18
CA TYR A 396 -24.77 28.40 -6.45
C TYR A 396 -25.94 28.08 -7.42
N PHE A 397 -26.97 27.42 -6.92
CA PHE A 397 -28.19 27.16 -7.70
C PHE A 397 -28.94 28.43 -8.07
N TYR A 398 -28.96 29.42 -7.19
CA TYR A 398 -29.53 30.74 -7.48
C TYR A 398 -28.78 31.43 -8.65
N LEU A 399 -27.44 31.46 -8.59
CA LEU A 399 -26.62 32.04 -9.66
C LEU A 399 -26.78 31.29 -10.98
N LYS A 400 -26.84 29.96 -10.94
CA LYS A 400 -27.08 29.12 -12.13
C LYS A 400 -28.46 29.42 -12.76
N LYS A 401 -29.48 29.54 -11.90
CA LYS A 401 -30.84 29.91 -12.34
C LYS A 401 -30.92 31.33 -12.93
N LYS A 402 -30.21 32.29 -12.32
CA LYS A 402 -30.11 33.66 -12.81
C LYS A 402 -29.42 33.70 -14.19
N LYS A 403 -28.29 33.01 -14.34
CA LYS A 403 -27.55 32.91 -15.62
C LYS A 403 -28.37 32.26 -16.74
N ASN A 404 -29.17 31.26 -16.40
CA ASN A 404 -30.07 30.62 -17.35
C ASN A 404 -31.24 31.54 -17.75
N LYS A 405 -31.72 32.38 -16.82
CA LYS A 405 -32.75 33.39 -17.12
C LYS A 405 -32.24 34.49 -18.04
N GLU A 406 -31.04 35.00 -17.76
CA GLU A 406 -30.37 36.01 -18.59
C GLU A 406 -30.07 35.48 -19.99
N LYS A 407 -29.65 34.20 -20.13
CA LYS A 407 -29.50 33.54 -21.43
C LYS A 407 -30.82 33.43 -22.20
N LYS A 408 -31.92 33.13 -21.51
CA LYS A 408 -33.22 33.03 -22.13
C LYS A 408 -33.73 34.38 -22.60
N GLU A 409 -33.57 35.45 -21.80
CA GLU A 409 -33.92 36.82 -22.16
C GLU A 409 -33.08 37.35 -23.31
N GLN A 410 -31.80 36.93 -23.45
CA GLN A 410 -30.99 37.25 -24.62
C GLN A 410 -31.50 36.57 -25.90
N ILE A 411 -31.87 35.30 -25.82
CA ILE A 411 -32.41 34.55 -26.95
C ILE A 411 -33.76 35.14 -27.41
N ASP A 412 -34.66 35.45 -26.44
CA ASP A 412 -35.97 36.05 -26.73
C ASP A 412 -35.82 37.45 -27.36
N ASN A 413 -34.82 38.25 -26.97
CA ASN A 413 -34.53 39.55 -27.55
C ASN A 413 -33.86 39.48 -28.96
N GLU A 414 -33.09 38.44 -29.24
CA GLU A 414 -32.53 38.17 -30.58
C GLU A 414 -33.60 37.66 -31.54
N GLU A 415 -34.59 36.93 -31.08
CA GLU A 415 -35.74 36.48 -31.85
C GLU A 415 -36.68 37.65 -32.25
N GLU A 416 -36.77 38.74 -31.45
CA GLU A 416 -37.56 39.93 -31.76
C GLU A 416 -36.90 40.84 -32.82
N GLN A 417 -35.57 40.76 -33.02
CA GLN A 417 -34.83 41.65 -33.94
C GLN A 417 -34.72 41.13 -35.37
N ASP A 418 -34.92 39.82 -35.64
CA ASP A 418 -34.91 39.30 -37.02
C ASP A 418 -35.79 38.01 -37.16
N PRO A 419 -37.02 38.11 -37.59
CA PRO A 419 -37.96 36.99 -37.73
C PRO A 419 -37.63 36.01 -38.85
N ASN A 420 -36.70 36.33 -39.75
CA ASN A 420 -36.50 35.53 -40.98
C ASN A 420 -35.21 34.66 -41.01
N GLU A 421 -34.25 34.89 -40.11
CA GLU A 421 -32.98 34.15 -40.13
C GLU A 421 -33.02 32.88 -39.22
N ASN A 422 -33.97 32.76 -38.30
CA ASN A 422 -33.94 31.80 -37.20
C ASN A 422 -34.66 30.46 -37.46
N ARG A 423 -35.09 30.14 -38.69
CA ARG A 423 -35.70 28.83 -38.95
C ARG A 423 -34.67 27.67 -39.04
N LEU A 424 -33.42 27.99 -39.38
CA LEU A 424 -32.35 26.98 -39.51
C LEU A 424 -31.64 26.61 -38.18
N VAL A 425 -31.71 27.47 -37.15
CA VAL A 425 -31.05 27.24 -35.86
C VAL A 425 -31.97 26.39 -34.94
N ARG A 426 -33.27 26.43 -35.08
CA ARG A 426 -34.21 25.61 -34.27
C ARG A 426 -34.05 24.12 -34.50
N ASP A 427 -33.76 23.71 -35.72
CA ASP A 427 -33.62 22.26 -36.03
C ASP A 427 -32.34 21.65 -35.53
N SER A 428 -31.30 22.45 -35.25
CA SER A 428 -30.00 21.97 -34.72
C SER A 428 -29.95 21.88 -33.19
N VAL A 429 -30.79 22.66 -32.46
CA VAL A 429 -30.81 22.67 -30.98
C VAL A 429 -31.81 21.64 -30.42
N GLN A 430 -32.79 21.22 -31.24
CA GLN A 430 -33.79 20.25 -30.81
C GLN A 430 -33.30 18.79 -30.91
N SER A 431 -32.21 18.54 -31.63
CA SER A 431 -31.61 17.21 -31.73
C SER A 431 -30.79 16.82 -30.50
N ASP A 432 -30.39 17.77 -29.62
CA ASP A 432 -29.53 17.51 -28.46
C ASP A 432 -30.29 17.34 -27.12
N ILE A 433 -31.64 17.34 -27.14
CA ILE A 433 -32.46 17.33 -25.89
C ILE A 433 -33.36 16.08 -25.74
N GLU A 434 -33.37 15.15 -26.68
CA GLU A 434 -34.13 13.90 -26.46
C GLU A 434 -33.24 12.80 -25.83
N PRO A 435 -33.63 12.25 -24.66
CA PRO A 435 -32.95 11.08 -24.11
C PRO A 435 -33.37 9.87 -24.95
N SER A 436 -32.39 9.16 -25.49
CA SER A 436 -32.61 7.89 -26.20
C SER A 436 -33.20 6.84 -25.26
N THR A 437 -34.54 6.67 -25.33
CA THR A 437 -35.21 5.43 -24.95
C THR A 437 -35.30 4.56 -26.19
N SER A 438 -34.49 3.54 -26.29
CA SER A 438 -34.77 2.41 -27.17
C SER A 438 -34.44 1.11 -26.46
N ASN A 439 -35.54 0.40 -26.11
CA ASN A 439 -35.58 -1.05 -25.97
C ASN A 439 -34.94 -1.74 -27.19
N GLN A 440 -33.96 -2.60 -26.95
CA GLN A 440 -33.94 -4.04 -27.33
C GLN A 440 -32.64 -4.63 -26.88
#